data_a1b4eebcb6b441477d3be440a146cdf5
#
_entry.id   a1b4eebcb6b441477d3be440a146cdf5
#
_cell.length_a   1.000
_cell.length_b   1.000
_cell.length_c   1.000
_cell.angle_alpha   90.00
_cell.angle_beta   90.00
_cell.angle_gamma   90.00
#
_symmetry.space_group_name_H-M   'P 1'
#
loop_
_entity.id
_entity.type
_entity.pdbx_description
1 polymer ?
#
loop_
_entity_poly.entity_id
_entity_poly.type
_entity_poly.pdbx_seq_one_letter_code
_entity_poly.pdbx_strand_id
1 'polypeptide(L)'
;VYNYGAAGIFRRSDWMVTLKGYTTDVWGSEIYRKDNRYGRYQSYGSVQIMGYPSRLSSGYDENGWDWNRLPGTTTIHLPFELLDSPLPGTTMAHSKENFSGSSSLEGKNGMFVTKLMERELKNFTPDFVARKSVFCFENRMICLGTGIHNSNNEYPTETTLFQSTFQKGKSTIIVN
;
A
#
# COMPACT_ATOMS: atom_id res chain seq x y z
N VAL A 1 3.22 4.97 -16.38
CA VAL A 1 3.99 5.80 -15.43
C VAL A 1 3.18 7.02 -15.06
N TYR A 2 2.96 7.25 -13.78
CA TYR A 2 2.15 8.35 -13.24
C TYR A 2 2.89 9.04 -12.08
N ASN A 3 4.04 9.62 -12.37
CA ASN A 3 4.90 10.21 -11.35
C ASN A 3 4.23 11.36 -10.59
N TYR A 4 3.41 12.17 -11.26
CA TYR A 4 2.62 13.22 -10.60
C TYR A 4 1.60 12.71 -9.58
N GLY A 5 1.21 11.43 -9.68
CA GLY A 5 0.35 10.77 -8.71
C GLY A 5 1.12 9.84 -7.78
N ALA A 6 2.46 9.85 -7.78
CA ALA A 6 3.29 8.89 -7.06
C ALA A 6 2.83 7.44 -7.29
N ALA A 7 2.55 7.09 -8.54
CA ALA A 7 1.89 5.85 -8.90
C ALA A 7 2.50 5.19 -10.15
N GLY A 8 2.35 3.87 -10.22
CA GLY A 8 2.64 3.07 -11.39
C GLY A 8 1.49 2.11 -11.70
N ILE A 9 1.31 1.81 -12.97
CA ILE A 9 0.41 0.75 -13.42
C ILE A 9 1.19 -0.16 -14.35
N PHE A 10 1.11 -1.45 -14.10
CA PHE A 10 1.65 -2.47 -14.96
C PHE A 10 0.54 -3.44 -15.34
N ARG A 11 0.30 -3.60 -16.64
CA ARG A 11 -0.82 -4.37 -17.18
C ARG A 11 -0.35 -5.49 -18.07
N ARG A 12 -1.03 -6.63 -17.96
CA ARG A 12 -0.95 -7.78 -18.86
C ARG A 12 -2.36 -8.08 -19.40
N SER A 13 -2.47 -9.14 -20.21
CA SER A 13 -3.74 -9.52 -20.85
C SER A 13 -4.86 -9.76 -19.85
N ASP A 14 -4.56 -10.46 -18.78
CA ASP A 14 -5.52 -11.02 -17.83
C ASP A 14 -5.35 -10.53 -16.39
N TRP A 15 -4.35 -9.68 -16.15
CA TRP A 15 -4.14 -9.05 -14.85
C TRP A 15 -3.49 -7.67 -14.96
N MET A 16 -3.64 -6.92 -13.92
CA MET A 16 -3.06 -5.58 -13.75
C MET A 16 -2.59 -5.41 -12.30
N VAL A 17 -1.54 -4.63 -12.11
CA VAL A 17 -1.16 -4.16 -10.78
C VAL A 17 -1.12 -2.63 -10.76
N THR A 18 -1.63 -2.07 -9.69
CA THR A 18 -1.46 -0.66 -9.33
C THR A 18 -0.49 -0.54 -8.17
N LEU A 19 0.43 0.41 -8.30
CA LEU A 19 1.49 0.69 -7.35
C LEU A 19 1.30 2.12 -6.86
N LYS A 20 1.26 2.33 -5.54
CA LYS A 20 0.99 3.66 -4.98
C LYS A 20 1.93 3.98 -3.82
N GLY A 21 2.56 5.14 -3.93
CA GLY A 21 3.30 5.81 -2.89
C GLY A 21 2.72 7.19 -2.59
N TYR A 22 3.45 7.99 -1.82
CA TYR A 22 3.12 9.38 -1.55
C TYR A 22 4.40 10.14 -1.18
N THR A 23 4.34 11.45 -1.22
CA THR A 23 5.48 12.34 -0.97
C THR A 23 5.04 13.59 -0.20
N THR A 24 5.96 14.52 -0.03
CA THR A 24 5.65 15.86 0.48
C THR A 24 4.68 16.62 -0.43
N ASP A 25 4.76 16.39 -1.74
CA ASP A 25 4.00 17.13 -2.75
C ASP A 25 2.77 16.36 -3.26
N VAL A 26 2.82 15.03 -3.16
CA VAL A 26 1.74 14.14 -3.61
C VAL A 26 1.17 13.41 -2.41
N TRP A 27 -0.02 13.81 -2.02
CA TRP A 27 -0.75 13.13 -0.95
C TRP A 27 -1.07 11.66 -1.26
N GLY A 28 -1.11 10.86 -0.22
CA GLY A 28 -1.33 9.44 -0.34
C GLY A 28 -2.80 9.07 -0.45
N SER A 29 -3.60 9.65 0.41
CA SER A 29 -5.04 9.39 0.51
C SER A 29 -5.75 10.55 1.17
N GLU A 30 -7.00 10.75 0.80
CA GLU A 30 -7.95 11.52 1.59
C GLU A 30 -8.66 10.57 2.54
N ILE A 31 -8.71 10.95 3.81
CA ILE A 31 -9.30 10.15 4.87
C ILE A 31 -10.49 10.92 5.43
N TYR A 32 -11.67 10.31 5.34
CA TYR A 32 -12.92 10.84 5.85
C TYR A 32 -13.46 9.93 6.93
N ARG A 33 -14.01 10.50 7.99
CA ARG A 33 -14.67 9.70 9.03
C ARG A 33 -15.84 8.86 8.52
N LYS A 34 -16.52 9.35 7.49
CA LYS A 34 -17.72 8.68 6.95
C LYS A 34 -17.40 7.65 5.87
N ASP A 35 -16.39 7.91 5.04
CA ASP A 35 -16.22 7.15 3.81
C ASP A 35 -14.90 6.38 3.74
N ASN A 36 -13.76 6.99 4.05
CA ASN A 36 -12.44 6.37 3.99
C ASN A 36 -11.73 6.42 5.36
N ARG A 37 -12.44 6.03 6.36
CA ARG A 37 -12.08 6.17 7.77
C ARG A 37 -10.74 5.53 8.12
N TYR A 38 -10.47 4.37 7.56
CA TYR A 38 -9.27 3.57 7.81
C TYR A 38 -8.26 3.60 6.64
N GLY A 39 -8.35 4.61 5.78
CA GLY A 39 -7.51 4.75 4.59
C GLY A 39 -6.06 5.17 4.83
N ARG A 40 -5.59 5.17 6.08
CA ARG A 40 -4.25 5.63 6.48
C ARG A 40 -3.14 5.06 5.60
N TYR A 41 -3.17 3.77 5.32
CA TYR A 41 -2.07 3.04 4.70
C TYR A 41 -2.20 2.79 3.20
N GLN A 42 -3.21 3.36 2.54
CA GLN A 42 -3.46 3.14 1.12
C GLN A 42 -2.28 3.46 0.19
N SER A 43 -1.35 4.30 0.62
CA SER A 43 -0.21 4.74 -0.17
C SER A 43 1.16 4.36 0.41
N TYR A 44 1.20 3.43 1.35
CA TYR A 44 2.45 2.96 1.98
C TYR A 44 3.15 1.88 1.14
N GLY A 45 3.35 2.17 -0.15
CA GLY A 45 3.94 1.24 -1.10
C GLY A 45 2.98 0.10 -1.46
N SER A 46 1.69 0.40 -1.56
CA SER A 46 0.68 -0.61 -1.88
C SER A 46 0.87 -1.20 -3.27
N VAL A 47 0.60 -2.49 -3.39
CA VAL A 47 0.70 -3.31 -4.60
C VAL A 47 -0.62 -4.04 -4.75
N GLN A 48 -1.55 -3.45 -5.49
CA GLN A 48 -2.87 -4.06 -5.68
C GLN A 48 -2.92 -4.81 -7.00
N ILE A 49 -2.97 -6.12 -6.92
CA ILE A 49 -3.11 -7.00 -8.08
C ILE A 49 -4.60 -7.22 -8.34
N MET A 50 -5.00 -7.00 -9.58
CA MET A 50 -6.36 -7.18 -10.05
C MET A 50 -6.38 -8.14 -11.22
N GLY A 51 -7.06 -9.28 -11.06
CA GLY A 51 -7.34 -10.22 -12.13
C GLY A 51 -8.57 -9.82 -12.93
N TYR A 52 -8.72 -10.43 -14.11
CA TYR A 52 -9.92 -10.29 -14.91
C TYR A 52 -11.09 -11.07 -14.26
N PRO A 53 -12.33 -10.60 -14.29
CA PRO A 53 -12.80 -9.35 -14.93
C PRO A 53 -12.82 -8.14 -14.00
N SER A 54 -12.56 -8.26 -12.72
CA SER A 54 -12.67 -7.14 -11.77
C SER A 54 -11.81 -7.32 -10.51
N ARG A 55 -11.74 -6.26 -9.69
CA ARG A 55 -11.10 -6.31 -8.37
C ARG A 55 -11.74 -7.37 -7.45
N LEU A 56 -13.04 -7.55 -7.53
CA LEU A 56 -13.76 -8.55 -6.73
C LEU A 56 -13.31 -9.98 -7.07
N SER A 57 -12.97 -10.26 -8.34
CA SER A 57 -12.43 -11.56 -8.73
C SER A 57 -11.04 -11.85 -8.15
N SER A 58 -10.36 -10.83 -7.66
CA SER A 58 -9.05 -10.93 -6.99
C SER A 58 -9.16 -11.07 -5.46
N GLY A 59 -10.35 -11.34 -4.94
CA GLY A 59 -10.58 -11.64 -3.53
C GLY A 59 -10.70 -10.40 -2.64
N TYR A 60 -11.04 -9.25 -3.18
CA TYR A 60 -11.41 -8.09 -2.38
C TYR A 60 -12.85 -8.21 -1.88
N ASP A 61 -13.02 -8.01 -0.58
CA ASP A 61 -14.32 -7.83 0.07
C ASP A 61 -14.16 -6.77 1.15
N GLU A 62 -15.01 -5.76 1.15
CA GLU A 62 -14.94 -4.67 2.12
C GLU A 62 -15.28 -5.15 3.54
N ASN A 63 -16.18 -6.13 3.64
CA ASN A 63 -16.58 -6.70 4.91
C ASN A 63 -15.47 -7.57 5.50
N GLY A 64 -14.96 -7.19 6.67
CA GLY A 64 -13.89 -7.90 7.34
C GLY A 64 -12.49 -7.63 6.78
N TRP A 65 -12.34 -6.62 5.91
CA TRP A 65 -11.03 -6.22 5.41
C TRP A 65 -10.17 -5.63 6.52
N ASP A 66 -8.95 -6.13 6.66
CA ASP A 66 -7.97 -5.57 7.59
C ASP A 66 -7.26 -4.37 6.95
N TRP A 67 -7.63 -3.18 7.36
CA TRP A 67 -7.09 -1.93 6.83
C TRP A 67 -5.66 -1.60 7.28
N ASN A 68 -5.11 -2.37 8.22
CA ASN A 68 -3.67 -2.36 8.51
C ASN A 68 -2.87 -3.11 7.43
N ARG A 69 -3.49 -4.09 6.77
CA ARG A 69 -2.82 -5.09 5.92
C ARG A 69 -3.19 -4.95 4.45
N LEU A 70 -3.01 -3.77 3.90
CA LEU A 70 -3.20 -3.57 2.46
C LEU A 70 -2.07 -4.27 1.69
N PRO A 71 -2.38 -5.00 0.60
CA PRO A 71 -1.39 -5.74 -0.15
C PRO A 71 -0.19 -4.90 -0.58
N GLY A 72 1.01 -5.41 -0.36
CA GLY A 72 2.29 -4.79 -0.68
C GLY A 72 2.77 -3.73 0.30
N THR A 73 1.95 -3.27 1.25
CA THR A 73 2.36 -2.22 2.19
C THR A 73 3.36 -2.72 3.23
N THR A 74 4.18 -1.80 3.72
CA THR A 74 4.98 -1.98 4.94
C THR A 74 4.54 -0.91 5.92
N THR A 75 3.98 -1.31 7.06
CA THR A 75 3.24 -0.44 7.97
C THR A 75 3.46 -0.86 9.42
N ILE A 76 3.17 0.04 10.34
CA ILE A 76 3.01 -0.31 11.76
C ILE A 76 1.57 -0.79 11.95
N HIS A 77 1.40 -1.98 12.52
CA HIS A 77 0.08 -2.52 12.82
C HIS A 77 -0.54 -1.81 14.02
N LEU A 78 -1.53 -1.00 13.77
CA LEU A 78 -2.16 -0.14 14.78
C LEU A 78 -3.50 -0.71 15.27
N PRO A 79 -3.86 -0.51 16.54
CA PRO A 79 -5.24 -0.69 16.96
C PRO A 79 -6.17 0.28 16.23
N PHE A 80 -7.45 -0.07 16.12
CA PHE A 80 -8.41 0.71 15.32
C PHE A 80 -8.52 2.17 15.76
N GLU A 81 -8.34 2.45 17.02
CA GLU A 81 -8.42 3.79 17.60
C GLU A 81 -7.33 4.73 17.09
N LEU A 82 -6.14 4.18 16.77
CA LEU A 82 -5.03 4.91 16.17
C LEU A 82 -5.03 4.86 14.64
N LEU A 83 -5.60 3.80 14.07
CA LEU A 83 -5.76 3.67 12.62
C LEU A 83 -6.83 4.62 12.09
N ASP A 84 -7.85 4.90 12.91
CA ASP A 84 -9.00 5.75 12.56
C ASP A 84 -8.60 7.18 12.15
N SER A 85 -9.45 7.81 11.37
CA SER A 85 -9.30 9.21 11.01
C SER A 85 -9.28 10.10 12.26
N PRO A 86 -8.20 10.86 12.50
CA PRO A 86 -8.04 11.62 13.73
C PRO A 86 -8.92 12.87 13.83
N LEU A 87 -9.48 13.32 12.70
CA LEU A 87 -10.20 14.58 12.61
C LEU A 87 -11.60 14.40 12.01
N PRO A 88 -12.58 15.19 12.46
CA PRO A 88 -13.81 15.37 11.70
C PRO A 88 -13.47 16.12 10.40
N GLY A 89 -13.90 15.60 9.26
CA GLY A 89 -13.60 16.14 7.94
C GLY A 89 -12.47 15.41 7.23
N THR A 90 -11.92 16.05 6.22
CA THR A 90 -10.88 15.49 5.37
C THR A 90 -9.50 15.61 5.97
N THR A 91 -8.77 14.52 5.98
CA THR A 91 -7.33 14.51 6.28
C THR A 91 -6.57 14.06 5.04
N MET A 92 -5.69 14.92 4.55
CA MET A 92 -4.79 14.60 3.44
C MET A 92 -3.45 14.12 3.99
N ALA A 93 -3.10 12.87 3.67
CA ALA A 93 -1.87 12.27 4.15
C ALA A 93 -0.67 12.67 3.27
N HIS A 94 0.25 13.46 3.80
CA HIS A 94 1.55 13.75 3.20
C HIS A 94 2.66 13.01 3.92
N SER A 95 3.73 12.69 3.19
CA SER A 95 4.99 12.21 3.75
C SER A 95 5.93 13.39 4.00
N LYS A 96 6.97 13.19 4.80
CA LYS A 96 8.15 14.07 4.83
C LYS A 96 9.21 13.65 3.80
N GLU A 97 9.08 12.46 3.23
CA GLU A 97 9.91 11.99 2.14
C GLU A 97 9.44 12.58 0.80
N ASN A 98 10.39 12.98 -0.02
CA ASN A 98 10.10 13.61 -1.30
C ASN A 98 10.28 12.66 -2.51
N PHE A 99 10.50 11.37 -2.27
CA PHE A 99 10.79 10.42 -3.34
C PHE A 99 9.75 9.32 -3.46
N SER A 100 9.03 9.36 -4.55
CA SER A 100 8.21 8.26 -5.06
C SER A 100 8.11 8.40 -6.59
N GLY A 101 8.34 7.34 -7.31
CA GLY A 101 8.30 7.42 -8.77
C GLY A 101 8.31 6.08 -9.46
N SER A 102 8.01 6.12 -10.72
CA SER A 102 8.01 4.98 -11.62
C SER A 102 8.73 5.28 -12.92
N SER A 103 9.32 4.26 -13.50
CA SER A 103 9.96 4.30 -14.81
C SER A 103 9.47 3.15 -15.67
N SER A 104 9.50 3.33 -16.97
CA SER A 104 9.08 2.32 -17.95
C SER A 104 10.14 2.18 -19.04
N LEU A 105 10.41 0.95 -19.41
CA LEU A 105 11.22 0.59 -20.56
C LEU A 105 10.31 0.05 -21.66
N GLU A 106 10.20 0.79 -22.77
CA GLU A 106 9.42 0.43 -23.95
C GLU A 106 7.94 0.08 -23.68
N GLY A 107 7.37 0.53 -22.57
CA GLY A 107 6.02 0.16 -22.17
C GLY A 107 5.83 -1.32 -21.78
N LYS A 108 6.89 -2.11 -21.78
CA LYS A 108 6.85 -3.56 -21.52
C LYS A 108 7.34 -3.92 -20.13
N ASN A 109 8.39 -3.26 -19.69
CA ASN A 109 8.98 -3.45 -18.37
C ASN A 109 8.90 -2.14 -17.59
N GLY A 110 8.98 -2.22 -16.28
CA GLY A 110 8.93 -1.02 -15.47
C GLY A 110 9.41 -1.26 -14.05
N MET A 111 9.57 -0.16 -13.36
CA MET A 111 9.87 -0.16 -11.93
C MET A 111 9.08 0.94 -11.23
N PHE A 112 8.82 0.71 -9.96
CA PHE A 112 8.27 1.67 -9.04
C PHE A 112 9.10 1.67 -7.76
N VAL A 113 9.44 2.85 -7.26
CA VAL A 113 10.20 3.00 -6.02
C VAL A 113 9.57 4.09 -5.17
N THR A 114 9.46 3.84 -3.88
CA THR A 114 9.00 4.84 -2.91
C THR A 114 9.78 4.74 -1.62
N LYS A 115 10.10 5.88 -1.03
CA LYS A 115 10.54 5.98 0.34
C LYS A 115 9.32 6.20 1.23
N LEU A 116 9.26 5.51 2.33
CA LEU A 116 8.20 5.60 3.31
C LEU A 116 8.73 6.21 4.59
N MET A 117 7.93 7.07 5.18
CA MET A 117 8.10 7.63 6.50
C MET A 117 6.71 7.78 7.13
N GLU A 118 6.59 7.44 8.40
CA GLU A 118 5.33 7.65 9.09
C GLU A 118 5.04 9.15 9.21
N ARG A 119 3.79 9.51 9.03
CA ARG A 119 3.33 10.88 9.22
C ARG A 119 3.18 11.19 10.70
N GLU A 120 3.35 12.45 11.06
CA GLU A 120 3.06 12.92 12.40
C GLU A 120 1.55 12.86 12.68
N LEU A 121 1.20 12.28 13.81
CA LEU A 121 -0.12 12.33 14.40
C LEU A 121 -0.02 12.89 15.81
N LYS A 122 -1.04 13.59 16.26
CA LYS A 122 -1.05 14.31 17.53
C LYS A 122 -0.61 13.46 18.74
N ASN A 123 -0.91 12.18 18.74
CA ASN A 123 -0.64 11.27 19.85
C ASN A 123 0.19 10.05 19.44
N PHE A 124 0.73 10.02 18.20
CA PHE A 124 1.48 8.89 17.69
C PHE A 124 2.42 9.32 16.58
N THR A 125 3.68 9.51 16.91
CA THR A 125 4.73 9.88 15.95
C THR A 125 5.87 8.88 16.06
N PRO A 126 5.74 7.71 15.45
CA PRO A 126 6.82 6.71 15.45
C PRO A 126 7.93 7.10 14.50
N ASP A 127 9.14 6.69 14.83
CA ASP A 127 10.29 6.78 13.94
C ASP A 127 10.29 5.59 12.97
N PHE A 128 9.36 5.60 12.04
CA PHE A 128 9.23 4.56 11.02
C PHE A 128 9.72 5.06 9.66
N VAL A 129 10.60 4.27 9.06
CA VAL A 129 11.05 4.46 7.68
C VAL A 129 11.16 3.12 6.96
N ALA A 130 10.99 3.15 5.63
CA ALA A 130 11.24 2.01 4.76
C ALA A 130 11.49 2.47 3.32
N ARG A 131 12.08 1.60 2.50
CA ARG A 131 12.17 1.77 1.05
C ARG A 131 11.52 0.58 0.38
N LYS A 132 10.64 0.86 -0.57
CA LYS A 132 9.95 -0.15 -1.35
C LYS A 132 10.32 0.00 -2.82
N SER A 133 10.66 -1.12 -3.45
CA SER A 133 10.93 -1.18 -4.89
C SER A 133 10.14 -2.34 -5.50
N VAL A 134 9.52 -2.10 -6.63
CA VAL A 134 8.79 -3.12 -7.39
C VAL A 134 9.30 -3.10 -8.82
N PHE A 135 9.77 -4.23 -9.29
CA PHE A 135 10.24 -4.43 -10.65
C PHE A 135 9.24 -5.32 -11.39
N CYS A 136 8.76 -4.82 -12.51
CA CYS A 136 7.77 -5.49 -13.35
C CYS A 136 8.39 -5.82 -14.71
N PHE A 137 8.42 -7.09 -15.06
CA PHE A 137 8.96 -7.54 -16.34
C PHE A 137 8.29 -8.84 -16.79
N GLU A 138 8.06 -8.97 -18.08
CA GLU A 138 7.32 -10.08 -18.65
C GLU A 138 5.98 -10.29 -17.94
N ASN A 139 5.76 -11.48 -17.37
CA ASN A 139 4.58 -11.82 -16.56
C ASN A 139 4.93 -11.98 -15.07
N ARG A 140 5.89 -11.18 -14.58
CA ARG A 140 6.45 -11.29 -13.23
C ARG A 140 6.55 -9.95 -12.55
N MET A 141 6.60 -10.02 -11.24
CA MET A 141 6.84 -8.89 -10.37
C MET A 141 7.76 -9.31 -9.22
N ILE A 142 8.77 -8.50 -8.95
CA ILE A 142 9.67 -8.65 -7.79
C ILE A 142 9.46 -7.45 -6.90
N CYS A 143 9.10 -7.71 -5.64
CA CYS A 143 8.94 -6.69 -4.61
C CYS A 143 10.07 -6.77 -3.60
N LEU A 144 10.71 -5.64 -3.32
CA LEU A 144 11.78 -5.53 -2.33
C LEU A 144 11.42 -4.49 -1.28
N GLY A 145 11.69 -4.82 -0.02
CA GLY A 145 11.66 -3.89 1.10
C GLY A 145 13.05 -3.79 1.73
N THR A 146 13.57 -2.59 1.93
CA THR A 146 14.89 -2.37 2.53
C THR A 146 14.88 -1.20 3.51
N GLY A 147 15.84 -1.18 4.45
CA GLY A 147 15.97 -0.11 5.43
C GLY A 147 14.71 0.07 6.27
N ILE A 148 14.02 -1.03 6.57
CA ILE A 148 12.81 -1.01 7.39
C ILE A 148 13.25 -0.81 8.84
N HIS A 149 12.80 0.27 9.43
CA HIS A 149 13.09 0.62 10.81
C HIS A 149 11.84 1.20 11.48
N ASN A 150 11.64 0.85 12.74
CA ASN A 150 10.60 1.37 13.60
C ASN A 150 11.13 1.43 15.03
N SER A 151 11.17 2.61 15.64
CA SER A 151 11.56 2.78 17.03
C SER A 151 10.43 2.48 18.03
N ASN A 152 9.20 2.32 17.55
CA ASN A 152 8.08 1.96 18.40
C ASN A 152 8.14 0.47 18.76
N ASN A 153 8.15 0.17 20.05
CA ASN A 153 8.21 -1.20 20.56
C ASN A 153 6.82 -1.77 20.93
N GLU A 154 5.79 -0.94 20.88
CA GLU A 154 4.43 -1.34 21.26
C GLU A 154 3.70 -2.04 20.11
N TYR A 155 3.90 -1.54 18.87
CA TYR A 155 3.21 -2.05 17.69
C TYR A 155 4.19 -2.62 16.67
N PRO A 156 3.94 -3.83 16.15
CA PRO A 156 4.84 -4.46 15.20
C PRO A 156 4.82 -3.77 13.83
N THR A 157 5.96 -3.82 13.15
CA THR A 157 6.05 -3.48 11.73
C THR A 157 5.83 -4.72 10.89
N GLU A 158 4.90 -4.63 9.94
CA GLU A 158 4.51 -5.75 9.08
C GLU A 158 4.66 -5.37 7.61
N THR A 159 5.09 -6.33 6.79
CA THR A 159 4.97 -6.24 5.34
C THR A 159 3.90 -7.22 4.88
N THR A 160 2.82 -6.70 4.32
CA THR A 160 1.71 -7.50 3.83
C THR A 160 2.00 -8.00 2.42
N LEU A 161 2.10 -9.29 2.23
CA LEU A 161 2.30 -9.87 0.91
C LEU A 161 1.00 -9.86 0.11
N PHE A 162 -0.08 -10.34 0.70
CA PHE A 162 -1.41 -10.31 0.12
C PHE A 162 -2.49 -10.34 1.20
N GLN A 163 -3.68 -9.92 0.83
CA GLN A 163 -4.92 -10.13 1.58
C GLN A 163 -6.01 -10.51 0.59
N SER A 164 -6.80 -11.51 0.92
CA SER A 164 -7.85 -12.02 0.05
C SER A 164 -8.97 -12.65 0.87
N THR A 165 -10.18 -12.53 0.39
CA THR A 165 -11.34 -13.21 0.96
C THR A 165 -11.15 -14.71 0.88
N PHE A 166 -11.33 -15.38 2.00
CA PHE A 166 -11.32 -16.83 2.07
C PHE A 166 -12.71 -17.38 1.73
N GLN A 167 -12.79 -18.16 0.67
CA GLN A 167 -14.00 -18.88 0.28
C GLN A 167 -13.91 -20.34 0.70
N LYS A 168 -14.68 -20.73 1.71
CA LYS A 168 -14.73 -22.13 2.19
C LYS A 168 -15.05 -23.09 1.03
N GLY A 169 -14.20 -24.09 0.87
CA GLY A 169 -14.32 -25.09 -0.21
C GLY A 169 -13.79 -24.67 -1.58
N LYS A 170 -13.36 -23.40 -1.74
CA LYS A 170 -12.78 -22.89 -2.99
C LYS A 170 -11.37 -22.33 -2.83
N SER A 171 -10.96 -22.01 -1.61
CA SER A 171 -9.64 -21.46 -1.33
C SER A 171 -8.78 -22.50 -0.61
N THR A 172 -7.55 -22.69 -1.08
CA THR A 172 -6.53 -23.51 -0.45
C THR A 172 -5.29 -22.67 -0.21
N ILE A 173 -4.77 -22.70 1.00
CA ILE A 173 -3.49 -22.08 1.33
C ILE A 173 -2.46 -23.20 1.40
N ILE A 174 -1.43 -23.11 0.56
CA ILE A 174 -0.29 -24.03 0.58
C ILE A 174 0.90 -23.26 1.12
N VAL A 175 1.50 -23.75 2.18
CA VAL A 175 2.75 -23.24 2.75
C VAL A 175 3.80 -24.33 2.56
N ASN A 176 4.86 -24.02 1.79
CA ASN A 176 6.00 -24.89 1.55
C ASN A 176 7.18 -24.46 2.42
#